data_eedffe0054d3720b8a7cdb939d05858f
#
_entry.id   eedffe0054d3720b8a7cdb939d05858f
#
_cell.length_a   1.000
_cell.length_b   1.000
_cell.length_c   1.000
_cell.angle_alpha   90.00
_cell.angle_beta   90.00
_cell.angle_gamma   90.00
#
_symmetry.space_group_name_H-M   'P 1'
#
loop_
_entity.id
_entity.type
_entity.pdbx_description
1 polymer ?
#
loop_
_entity_poly.entity_id
_entity_poly.type
_entity_poly.pdbx_seq_one_letter_code
_entity_poly.pdbx_strand_id
1 'polypeptide(L)'
;MWALDKKNVWQAFRPTKRRLVQLYAALLHNAYLRGFIEGKIYEGKAKTLCVPGLNCYSCPGAAGACPLGSIQNALAATGHRAGWYVLGMIMFFGVVLGRTICGWLCPMGLIQELLHKIPVPKIRKSRITRALSWLKYVILAVFVIAIPLYFGLAKDLPLPGFCKYICPAGTLEGAGGHLANPANASMYEMLGLIFTRKWVIMLAIGLACVFCYRSFCRFLCPLGAIYGLFNRFSLVGVRTDADRCNGCGACVRHCEMDVKHVGDHECIQCGKCVDVCSQGAISLKAGKILLKGPETGTEKKPVKSRKILFRTIAIAVLCLALVWFNFLDPSIRQNESAPAESAAAVGYETGEQLADFTLTCYDGSEFRLADTRGKVVFINRWATWCTPCIAELPYFNDLYKAHSDDIAMIVIHPEMTVEDPAEYLAQFGYSMPCATDGAGDPVKEIVGGTSTLPQTVVLNRQGEVIYNSVSSVTQEKLEALYQEAAK
;
A
#
# COMPACT_ATOMS: atom_id res chain seq x y z
N MET A 1 31.57 3.99 -30.24
CA MET A 1 30.36 4.38 -31.00
C MET A 1 29.40 3.20 -31.00
N TRP A 2 28.40 3.19 -30.13
CA TRP A 2 27.49 2.04 -29.88
C TRP A 2 26.28 2.25 -30.78
N ALA A 3 26.27 1.65 -31.96
CA ALA A 3 25.07 1.57 -32.77
C ALA A 3 24.09 0.62 -32.10
N LEU A 4 23.08 1.16 -31.42
CA LEU A 4 21.93 0.42 -30.92
C LEU A 4 21.14 -0.11 -32.13
N ASP A 5 21.31 -1.37 -32.46
CA ASP A 5 20.47 -2.04 -33.43
C ASP A 5 19.04 -2.08 -32.91
N LYS A 6 18.16 -1.23 -33.44
CA LYS A 6 16.75 -1.09 -33.04
C LYS A 6 16.00 -2.44 -33.03
N LYS A 7 16.36 -3.37 -33.92
CA LYS A 7 15.77 -4.72 -33.97
C LYS A 7 16.06 -5.53 -32.70
N ASN A 8 17.27 -5.41 -32.13
CA ASN A 8 17.65 -6.13 -30.93
C ASN A 8 16.96 -5.60 -29.67
N VAL A 9 16.65 -4.29 -29.58
CA VAL A 9 15.94 -3.70 -28.46
C VAL A 9 14.51 -4.22 -28.39
N TRP A 10 13.77 -4.18 -29.50
CA TRP A 10 12.37 -4.68 -29.53
C TRP A 10 12.27 -6.18 -29.23
N GLN A 11 13.21 -6.99 -29.70
CA GLN A 11 13.26 -8.42 -29.37
C GLN A 11 13.48 -8.65 -27.87
N ALA A 12 14.29 -7.82 -27.23
CA ALA A 12 14.52 -7.88 -25.79
C ALA A 12 13.26 -7.62 -24.96
N PHE A 13 12.32 -6.79 -25.43
CA PHE A 13 11.05 -6.49 -24.73
C PHE A 13 9.92 -7.45 -25.06
N ARG A 14 10.08 -8.41 -25.97
CA ARG A 14 9.04 -9.41 -26.24
C ARG A 14 8.56 -10.09 -24.94
N PRO A 15 7.23 -10.22 -24.72
CA PRO A 15 6.70 -10.81 -23.51
C PRO A 15 6.99 -12.31 -23.48
N THR A 16 7.67 -12.77 -22.45
CA THR A 16 7.80 -14.20 -22.16
C THR A 16 6.56 -14.70 -21.43
N LYS A 17 6.28 -16.00 -21.45
CA LYS A 17 5.16 -16.61 -20.71
C LYS A 17 5.17 -16.17 -19.23
N ARG A 18 6.34 -16.13 -18.61
CA ARG A 18 6.51 -15.72 -17.20
C ARG A 18 6.11 -14.25 -17.00
N ARG A 19 6.50 -13.34 -17.90
CA ARG A 19 6.12 -11.92 -17.81
C ARG A 19 4.64 -11.68 -18.02
N LEU A 20 4.00 -12.48 -18.91
CA LEU A 20 2.54 -12.43 -19.07
C LEU A 20 1.83 -12.84 -17.77
N VAL A 21 2.34 -13.86 -17.05
CA VAL A 21 1.80 -14.25 -15.75
C VAL A 21 2.02 -13.14 -14.72
N GLN A 22 3.19 -12.48 -14.69
CA GLN A 22 3.44 -11.34 -13.79
C GLN A 22 2.52 -10.16 -14.10
N LEU A 23 2.31 -9.83 -15.38
CA LEU A 23 1.41 -8.77 -15.79
C LEU A 23 -0.05 -9.09 -15.39
N TYR A 24 -0.48 -10.32 -15.63
CA TYR A 24 -1.79 -10.80 -15.21
C TYR A 24 -1.99 -10.68 -13.70
N ALA A 25 -1.01 -11.11 -12.91
CA ALA A 25 -1.05 -10.97 -11.46
C ALA A 25 -1.07 -9.49 -11.02
N ALA A 26 -0.29 -8.62 -11.68
CA ALA A 26 -0.29 -7.19 -11.40
C ALA A 26 -1.67 -6.55 -11.66
N LEU A 27 -2.32 -6.90 -12.77
CA LEU A 27 -3.67 -6.42 -13.10
C LEU A 27 -4.72 -6.96 -12.12
N LEU A 28 -4.60 -8.23 -11.71
CA LEU A 28 -5.54 -8.81 -10.74
C LEU A 28 -5.40 -8.19 -9.35
N HIS A 29 -4.18 -7.91 -8.90
CA HIS A 29 -3.94 -7.26 -7.61
C HIS A 29 -4.41 -5.80 -7.60
N ASN A 30 -4.45 -5.14 -8.76
CA ASN A 30 -4.85 -3.75 -8.94
C ASN A 30 -6.10 -3.65 -9.83
N ALA A 31 -7.10 -4.49 -9.56
CA ALA A 31 -8.31 -4.58 -10.38
C ALA A 31 -9.30 -3.42 -10.18
N TYR A 32 -9.14 -2.59 -9.13
CA TYR A 32 -9.98 -1.43 -8.88
C TYR A 32 -9.48 -0.20 -9.65
N LEU A 33 -9.73 -0.18 -10.96
CA LEU A 33 -9.24 0.89 -11.85
C LEU A 33 -9.96 2.24 -11.63
N ARG A 34 -11.20 2.20 -11.15
CA ARG A 34 -12.02 3.37 -10.81
C ARG A 34 -11.30 4.27 -9.80
N GLY A 35 -10.54 3.70 -8.85
CA GLY A 35 -9.76 4.44 -7.87
C GLY A 35 -8.75 5.43 -8.47
N PHE A 36 -8.19 5.13 -9.65
CA PHE A 36 -7.31 6.08 -10.35
C PHE A 36 -8.08 7.28 -10.95
N ILE A 37 -9.35 7.09 -11.30
CA ILE A 37 -10.19 8.15 -11.87
C ILE A 37 -10.73 9.03 -10.73
N GLU A 38 -11.18 8.43 -9.64
CA GLU A 38 -11.80 9.11 -8.51
C GLU A 38 -10.78 9.64 -7.49
N GLY A 39 -9.51 9.22 -7.58
CA GLY A 39 -8.47 9.56 -6.60
C GLY A 39 -8.66 8.90 -5.22
N LYS A 40 -9.51 7.89 -5.12
CA LYS A 40 -9.87 7.20 -3.87
C LYS A 40 -9.22 5.82 -3.77
N ILE A 41 -9.04 5.36 -2.53
CA ILE A 41 -8.57 3.99 -2.24
C ILE A 41 -9.79 3.08 -2.14
N TYR A 42 -9.66 1.83 -2.63
CA TYR A 42 -10.68 0.81 -2.44
C TYR A 42 -10.85 0.45 -0.96
N GLU A 43 -12.05 0.52 -0.43
CA GLU A 43 -12.40 0.27 0.99
C GLU A 43 -13.23 -0.99 1.20
N GLY A 44 -13.56 -1.73 0.15
CA GLY A 44 -14.38 -2.94 0.23
C GLY A 44 -13.72 -4.10 0.98
N LYS A 45 -14.53 -5.11 1.33
CA LYS A 45 -14.12 -6.29 2.13
C LYS A 45 -12.92 -7.05 1.54
N ALA A 46 -12.69 -7.01 0.23
CA ALA A 46 -11.52 -7.67 -0.38
C ALA A 46 -10.18 -7.05 0.06
N LYS A 47 -10.19 -5.80 0.56
CA LYS A 47 -8.99 -5.15 1.12
C LYS A 47 -8.39 -5.89 2.33
N THR A 48 -9.18 -6.67 3.03
CA THR A 48 -8.71 -7.50 4.16
C THR A 48 -7.88 -8.70 3.69
N LEU A 49 -7.97 -9.07 2.40
CA LEU A 49 -7.20 -10.19 1.84
C LEU A 49 -5.77 -9.75 1.52
N CYS A 50 -4.79 -10.48 2.04
CA CYS A 50 -3.40 -10.27 1.68
C CYS A 50 -3.09 -10.82 0.29
N VAL A 51 -2.48 -9.99 -0.57
CA VAL A 51 -1.91 -10.45 -1.84
C VAL A 51 -0.51 -11.03 -1.64
N PRO A 52 -0.06 -12.02 -2.43
CA PRO A 52 1.22 -12.68 -2.18
C PRO A 52 2.44 -11.82 -2.48
N GLY A 53 2.32 -10.82 -3.35
CA GLY A 53 3.41 -9.95 -3.81
C GLY A 53 3.52 -8.63 -3.06
N LEU A 54 4.58 -7.88 -3.36
CA LEU A 54 4.69 -6.49 -2.91
C LEU A 54 3.77 -5.63 -3.79
N ASN A 55 2.71 -5.11 -3.20
CA ASN A 55 1.71 -4.25 -3.83
C ASN A 55 1.19 -3.27 -2.79
N CYS A 56 1.26 -1.97 -3.03
CA CYS A 56 0.92 -0.98 -2.00
C CYS A 56 -0.58 -1.01 -1.67
N TYR A 57 -0.93 -1.14 -0.39
CA TYR A 57 -2.34 -1.08 0.05
C TYR A 57 -2.98 0.30 -0.19
N SER A 58 -2.17 1.36 -0.19
CA SER A 58 -2.61 2.73 -0.48
C SER A 58 -2.65 3.05 -1.97
N CYS A 59 -2.37 2.09 -2.87
CA CYS A 59 -2.53 2.28 -4.30
C CYS A 59 -4.02 2.46 -4.63
N PRO A 60 -4.42 3.46 -5.41
CA PRO A 60 -5.81 3.63 -5.83
C PRO A 60 -6.43 2.38 -6.46
N GLY A 61 -5.63 1.65 -7.25
CA GLY A 61 -6.07 0.42 -7.91
C GLY A 61 -6.06 -0.84 -7.05
N ALA A 62 -5.46 -0.83 -5.86
CA ALA A 62 -5.21 -2.04 -5.09
C ALA A 62 -6.50 -2.65 -4.50
N ALA A 63 -6.88 -3.83 -4.98
CA ALA A 63 -8.01 -4.61 -4.49
C ALA A 63 -7.73 -5.36 -3.17
N GLY A 64 -6.45 -5.64 -2.85
CA GLY A 64 -6.03 -6.34 -1.64
C GLY A 64 -4.87 -5.67 -0.93
N ALA A 65 -4.52 -6.15 0.28
CA ALA A 65 -3.49 -5.58 1.13
C ALA A 65 -2.11 -6.20 0.92
N CYS A 66 -1.06 -5.39 1.06
CA CYS A 66 0.32 -5.87 1.08
C CYS A 66 0.61 -6.60 2.39
N PRO A 67 1.09 -7.86 2.38
CA PRO A 67 1.37 -8.60 3.61
C PRO A 67 2.45 -7.94 4.48
N LEU A 68 3.40 -7.23 3.84
CA LEU A 68 4.46 -6.53 4.54
C LEU A 68 3.95 -5.27 5.27
N GLY A 69 3.04 -4.53 4.66
CA GLY A 69 2.36 -3.40 5.31
C GLY A 69 1.46 -3.88 6.45
N SER A 70 0.69 -4.92 6.19
CA SER A 70 -0.23 -5.50 7.18
C SER A 70 0.49 -6.02 8.43
N ILE A 71 1.67 -6.69 8.29
CA ILE A 71 2.42 -7.16 9.46
C ILE A 71 3.01 -6.01 10.26
N GLN A 72 3.47 -4.94 9.61
CA GLN A 72 3.99 -3.77 10.33
C GLN A 72 2.89 -3.06 11.11
N ASN A 73 1.71 -2.89 10.52
CA ASN A 73 0.56 -2.33 11.22
C ASN A 73 0.09 -3.23 12.37
N ALA A 74 0.09 -4.56 12.18
CA ALA A 74 -0.26 -5.51 13.24
C ALA A 74 0.74 -5.49 14.41
N LEU A 75 2.04 -5.30 14.14
CA LEU A 75 3.07 -5.18 15.17
C LEU A 75 3.01 -3.83 15.90
N ALA A 76 2.57 -2.79 15.21
CA ALA A 76 2.42 -1.44 15.76
C ALA A 76 1.08 -1.22 16.48
N ALA A 77 0.08 -2.07 16.23
CA ALA A 77 -1.22 -1.98 16.90
C ALA A 77 -1.10 -2.40 18.37
N THR A 78 -1.25 -1.46 19.27
CA THR A 78 -1.11 -1.65 20.72
C THR A 78 -2.23 -2.44 21.37
N GLY A 79 -3.35 -2.63 20.67
CA GLY A 79 -4.51 -3.39 21.13
C GLY A 79 -4.30 -4.91 21.32
N HIS A 80 -3.07 -5.39 21.39
CA HIS A 80 -2.65 -6.77 21.73
C HIS A 80 -3.32 -7.87 20.87
N ARG A 81 -3.90 -7.51 19.74
CA ARG A 81 -4.35 -8.49 18.75
C ARG A 81 -3.19 -8.80 17.82
N ALA A 82 -2.38 -9.77 18.19
CA ALA A 82 -1.35 -10.31 17.32
C ALA A 82 -1.96 -10.57 15.94
N GLY A 83 -1.32 -10.07 14.89
CA GLY A 83 -1.79 -10.22 13.51
C GLY A 83 -1.66 -11.65 13.00
N TRP A 84 -2.22 -12.63 13.72
CA TRP A 84 -2.14 -14.07 13.44
C TRP A 84 -2.60 -14.38 12.02
N TYR A 85 -3.63 -13.67 11.53
CA TYR A 85 -4.11 -13.80 10.17
C TYR A 85 -3.00 -13.46 9.16
N VAL A 86 -2.33 -12.33 9.32
CA VAL A 86 -1.28 -11.88 8.42
C VAL A 86 -0.08 -12.80 8.47
N LEU A 87 0.32 -13.21 9.67
CA LEU A 87 1.40 -14.18 9.86
C LEU A 87 1.06 -15.52 9.21
N GLY A 88 -0.15 -16.03 9.42
CA GLY A 88 -0.64 -17.26 8.79
C GLY A 88 -0.65 -17.17 7.28
N MET A 89 -1.08 -16.05 6.70
CA MET A 89 -1.06 -15.82 5.25
C MET A 89 0.37 -15.77 4.68
N ILE A 90 1.30 -15.10 5.37
CA ILE A 90 2.72 -15.08 4.97
C ILE A 90 3.32 -16.49 5.03
N MET A 91 3.05 -17.25 6.09
CA MET A 91 3.50 -18.64 6.22
C MET A 91 2.88 -19.54 5.14
N PHE A 92 1.58 -19.41 4.89
CA PHE A 92 0.91 -20.14 3.83
C PHE A 92 1.53 -19.88 2.47
N PHE A 93 1.70 -18.62 2.09
CA PHE A 93 2.36 -18.26 0.83
C PHE A 93 3.82 -18.73 0.80
N GLY A 94 4.53 -18.64 1.91
CA GLY A 94 5.90 -19.11 2.05
C GLY A 94 6.05 -20.61 1.81
N VAL A 95 5.21 -21.41 2.47
CA VAL A 95 5.24 -22.87 2.37
C VAL A 95 4.75 -23.36 1.00
N VAL A 96 3.68 -22.74 0.46
CA VAL A 96 3.12 -23.19 -0.82
C VAL A 96 3.98 -22.71 -1.99
N LEU A 97 4.32 -21.43 -2.03
CA LEU A 97 4.94 -20.79 -3.21
C LEU A 97 6.40 -20.36 -2.99
N GLY A 98 6.79 -20.06 -1.75
CA GLY A 98 8.13 -19.54 -1.48
C GLY A 98 8.48 -18.32 -2.35
N ARG A 99 9.71 -18.20 -2.81
CA ARG A 99 10.13 -17.14 -3.73
C ARG A 99 9.65 -17.29 -5.19
N THR A 100 8.86 -18.30 -5.50
CA THR A 100 8.14 -18.38 -6.79
C THR A 100 7.25 -17.15 -6.96
N ILE A 101 6.68 -16.63 -5.88
CA ILE A 101 5.94 -15.36 -5.85
C ILE A 101 6.79 -14.23 -6.45
N CYS A 102 8.04 -14.09 -5.99
CA CYS A 102 8.96 -13.06 -6.50
C CYS A 102 9.27 -13.22 -7.99
N GLY A 103 9.34 -14.47 -8.46
CA GLY A 103 9.66 -14.78 -9.85
C GLY A 103 8.49 -14.65 -10.81
N TRP A 104 7.25 -14.89 -10.36
CA TRP A 104 6.11 -15.11 -11.24
C TRP A 104 4.90 -14.23 -10.97
N LEU A 105 4.73 -13.71 -9.75
CA LEU A 105 3.50 -12.99 -9.36
C LEU A 105 3.75 -11.53 -8.98
N CYS A 106 4.94 -11.19 -8.47
CA CYS A 106 5.20 -9.86 -7.91
C CYS A 106 5.33 -8.78 -8.99
N PRO A 107 4.47 -7.72 -8.97
CA PRO A 107 4.53 -6.61 -9.92
C PRO A 107 5.87 -5.87 -9.88
N MET A 108 6.40 -5.62 -8.67
CA MET A 108 7.68 -4.94 -8.48
C MET A 108 8.85 -5.72 -9.09
N GLY A 109 8.76 -7.06 -9.12
CA GLY A 109 9.72 -7.90 -9.83
C GLY A 109 9.69 -7.71 -11.34
N LEU A 110 8.52 -7.49 -11.93
CA LEU A 110 8.35 -7.20 -13.36
C LEU A 110 8.98 -5.86 -13.73
N ILE A 111 8.69 -4.80 -12.97
CA ILE A 111 9.24 -3.45 -13.19
C ILE A 111 10.77 -3.48 -13.20
N GLN A 112 11.40 -4.12 -12.20
CA GLN A 112 12.85 -4.24 -12.12
C GLN A 112 13.47 -4.98 -13.32
N GLU A 113 12.80 -6.04 -13.80
CA GLU A 113 13.26 -6.76 -14.99
C GLU A 113 13.13 -5.95 -16.28
N LEU A 114 12.13 -5.10 -16.39
CA LEU A 114 11.99 -4.19 -17.53
C LEU A 114 13.07 -3.12 -17.51
N LEU A 115 13.33 -2.52 -16.36
CA LEU A 115 14.43 -1.54 -16.19
C LEU A 115 15.80 -2.17 -16.51
N HIS A 116 16.04 -3.41 -16.08
CA HIS A 116 17.30 -4.09 -16.38
C HIS A 116 17.55 -4.38 -17.85
N LYS A 117 16.53 -4.28 -18.71
CA LYS A 117 16.69 -4.47 -20.16
C LYS A 117 17.25 -3.28 -20.90
N ILE A 118 17.32 -2.12 -20.26
CA ILE A 118 17.97 -0.95 -20.83
C ILE A 118 19.43 -1.32 -21.13
N PRO A 119 19.92 -1.11 -22.36
CA PRO A 119 21.23 -1.58 -22.81
C PRO A 119 22.36 -0.70 -22.26
N VAL A 120 22.81 -0.99 -21.05
CA VAL A 120 23.95 -0.37 -20.38
C VAL A 120 24.88 -1.45 -19.83
N PRO A 121 26.14 -1.16 -19.49
CA PRO A 121 27.03 -2.10 -18.83
C PRO A 121 26.40 -2.67 -17.55
N LYS A 122 26.42 -3.99 -17.37
CA LYS A 122 25.79 -4.67 -16.24
C LYS A 122 26.80 -5.07 -15.19
N ILE A 123 26.42 -4.86 -13.92
CA ILE A 123 27.22 -5.29 -12.77
C ILE A 123 27.09 -6.81 -12.65
N ARG A 124 28.23 -7.50 -12.75
CA ARG A 124 28.31 -8.95 -12.58
C ARG A 124 28.26 -9.34 -11.10
N LYS A 125 27.90 -10.59 -10.85
CA LYS A 125 27.93 -11.19 -9.50
C LYS A 125 29.34 -11.12 -8.92
N SER A 126 29.44 -10.76 -7.64
CA SER A 126 30.69 -10.66 -6.92
C SER A 126 30.49 -11.05 -5.44
N ARG A 127 31.60 -11.15 -4.70
CA ARG A 127 31.53 -11.35 -3.24
C ARG A 127 30.82 -10.19 -2.54
N ILE A 128 30.99 -8.98 -3.06
CA ILE A 128 30.34 -7.76 -2.54
C ILE A 128 28.82 -7.82 -2.72
N THR A 129 28.35 -8.18 -3.93
CA THR A 129 26.89 -8.28 -4.17
C THR A 129 26.26 -9.37 -3.31
N ARG A 130 26.98 -10.43 -3.00
CA ARG A 130 26.52 -11.48 -2.07
C ARG A 130 26.48 -10.97 -0.62
N ALA A 131 27.48 -10.22 -0.18
CA ALA A 131 27.46 -9.60 1.16
C ALA A 131 26.30 -8.61 1.29
N LEU A 132 26.09 -7.76 0.28
CA LEU A 132 24.96 -6.82 0.24
C LEU A 132 23.58 -7.53 0.27
N SER A 133 23.48 -8.78 -0.17
CA SER A 133 22.19 -9.50 -0.11
C SER A 133 21.72 -9.79 1.32
N TRP A 134 22.60 -9.68 2.32
CA TRP A 134 22.24 -9.79 3.74
C TRP A 134 21.56 -8.53 4.27
N LEU A 135 21.72 -7.38 3.60
CA LEU A 135 21.11 -6.11 4.03
C LEU A 135 19.58 -6.20 4.14
N LYS A 136 18.91 -6.97 3.29
CA LYS A 136 17.45 -7.18 3.37
C LYS A 136 17.00 -7.84 4.68
N TYR A 137 17.85 -8.68 5.30
CA TYR A 137 17.55 -9.29 6.60
C TYR A 137 17.71 -8.28 7.73
N VAL A 138 18.69 -7.38 7.62
CA VAL A 138 18.84 -6.24 8.55
C VAL A 138 17.64 -5.31 8.42
N ILE A 139 17.22 -5.01 7.19
CA ILE A 139 16.02 -4.18 6.95
C ILE A 139 14.76 -4.87 7.51
N LEU A 140 14.63 -6.18 7.34
CA LEU A 140 13.53 -6.96 7.93
C LEU A 140 13.52 -6.84 9.46
N ALA A 141 14.67 -7.06 10.11
CA ALA A 141 14.78 -7.03 11.56
C ALA A 141 14.54 -5.61 12.13
N VAL A 142 15.13 -4.58 11.52
CA VAL A 142 15.07 -3.22 12.05
C VAL A 142 13.79 -2.51 11.62
N PHE A 143 13.53 -2.38 10.32
CA PHE A 143 12.46 -1.52 9.80
C PHE A 143 11.07 -2.19 9.78
N VAL A 144 11.01 -3.53 9.72
CA VAL A 144 9.71 -4.24 9.66
C VAL A 144 9.31 -4.77 11.04
N ILE A 145 10.27 -5.12 11.90
CA ILE A 145 9.97 -5.72 13.21
C ILE A 145 10.28 -4.73 14.34
N ALA A 146 11.56 -4.31 14.50
CA ALA A 146 11.98 -3.55 15.69
C ALA A 146 11.33 -2.16 15.75
N ILE A 147 11.34 -1.39 14.67
CA ILE A 147 10.77 -0.04 14.66
C ILE A 147 9.26 -0.07 14.92
N PRO A 148 8.41 -0.82 14.16
CA PRO A 148 6.99 -0.87 14.45
C PRO A 148 6.67 -1.34 15.87
N LEU A 149 7.38 -2.36 16.35
CA LEU A 149 7.19 -2.90 17.69
C LEU A 149 7.58 -1.90 18.78
N TYR A 150 8.74 -1.23 18.64
CA TYR A 150 9.19 -0.23 19.60
C TYR A 150 8.24 0.98 19.67
N PHE A 151 7.85 1.53 18.52
CA PHE A 151 6.93 2.66 18.49
C PHE A 151 5.52 2.25 18.95
N GLY A 152 5.06 1.04 18.62
CA GLY A 152 3.79 0.52 19.09
C GLY A 152 3.75 0.29 20.60
N LEU A 153 4.81 -0.30 21.20
CA LEU A 153 4.83 -0.62 22.63
C LEU A 153 5.27 0.54 23.54
N ALA A 154 6.19 1.38 23.08
CA ALA A 154 6.81 2.42 23.91
C ALA A 154 6.25 3.82 23.66
N LYS A 155 5.58 4.04 22.53
CA LYS A 155 5.10 5.36 22.09
C LYS A 155 3.64 5.36 21.65
N ASP A 156 2.98 4.22 21.66
CA ASP A 156 1.62 4.01 21.15
C ASP A 156 1.38 4.60 19.75
N LEU A 157 2.45 4.71 18.96
CA LEU A 157 2.45 5.30 17.65
C LEU A 157 2.57 4.22 16.56
N PRO A 158 1.55 3.97 15.74
CA PRO A 158 1.62 3.00 14.64
C PRO A 158 2.56 3.48 13.54
N LEU A 159 3.86 3.16 13.64
CA LEU A 159 4.88 3.56 12.69
C LEU A 159 5.33 2.38 11.81
N PRO A 160 4.79 2.21 10.60
CA PRO A 160 5.25 1.20 9.66
C PRO A 160 6.59 1.63 9.01
N GLY A 161 7.70 1.37 9.69
CA GLY A 161 9.02 1.93 9.39
C GLY A 161 9.49 1.67 7.95
N PHE A 162 9.37 0.45 7.43
CA PHE A 162 9.75 0.16 6.05
C PHE A 162 8.85 0.88 5.03
N CYS A 163 7.54 0.86 5.21
CA CYS A 163 6.59 1.50 4.32
C CYS A 163 6.75 3.02 4.30
N LYS A 164 6.98 3.63 5.49
CA LYS A 164 7.13 5.08 5.64
C LYS A 164 8.45 5.59 5.04
N TYR A 165 9.55 4.84 5.16
CA TYR A 165 10.88 5.38 4.87
C TYR A 165 11.56 4.82 3.62
N ILE A 166 11.29 3.58 3.20
CA ILE A 166 12.10 2.89 2.18
C ILE A 166 11.28 2.37 1.01
N CYS A 167 10.02 1.95 1.22
CA CYS A 167 9.25 1.16 0.26
C CYS A 167 9.05 1.85 -1.10
N PRO A 168 9.65 1.35 -2.20
CA PRO A 168 9.47 1.94 -3.53
C PRO A 168 8.06 1.71 -4.11
N ALA A 169 7.39 0.59 -3.74
CA ALA A 169 6.01 0.35 -4.14
C ALA A 169 5.07 1.38 -3.49
N GLY A 170 5.27 1.70 -2.20
CA GLY A 170 4.51 2.76 -1.52
C GLY A 170 4.71 4.14 -2.14
N THR A 171 5.89 4.42 -2.68
CA THR A 171 6.17 5.69 -3.37
C THR A 171 5.55 5.71 -4.77
N LEU A 172 5.76 4.67 -5.57
CA LEU A 172 5.31 4.62 -6.95
C LEU A 172 3.81 4.39 -7.07
N GLU A 173 3.31 3.33 -6.43
CA GLU A 173 1.92 2.88 -6.58
C GLU A 173 0.97 3.67 -5.68
N GLY A 174 1.37 3.94 -4.42
CA GLY A 174 0.59 4.71 -3.48
C GLY A 174 0.68 6.21 -3.77
N ALA A 175 1.79 6.86 -3.42
CA ALA A 175 1.93 8.29 -3.56
C ALA A 175 1.84 8.76 -5.02
N GLY A 176 2.55 8.10 -5.95
CA GLY A 176 2.50 8.43 -7.37
C GLY A 176 1.11 8.22 -7.98
N GLY A 177 0.41 7.16 -7.58
CA GLY A 177 -0.95 6.88 -8.04
C GLY A 177 -1.96 7.95 -7.62
N HIS A 178 -1.86 8.46 -6.38
CA HIS A 178 -2.73 9.55 -5.91
C HIS A 178 -2.38 10.89 -6.52
N LEU A 179 -1.08 11.23 -6.61
CA LEU A 179 -0.62 12.49 -7.19
C LEU A 179 -0.86 12.58 -8.69
N ALA A 180 -1.03 11.47 -9.39
CA ALA A 180 -1.38 11.48 -10.81
C ALA A 180 -2.82 11.95 -11.08
N ASN A 181 -3.69 11.98 -10.04
CA ASN A 181 -5.06 12.45 -10.18
C ASN A 181 -5.17 13.95 -9.88
N PRO A 182 -5.68 14.78 -10.83
CA PRO A 182 -5.88 16.21 -10.61
C PRO A 182 -6.79 16.55 -9.42
N ALA A 183 -7.75 15.69 -9.07
CA ALA A 183 -8.62 15.88 -7.92
C ALA A 183 -7.87 15.95 -6.58
N ASN A 184 -6.65 15.39 -6.53
CA ASN A 184 -5.79 15.39 -5.36
C ASN A 184 -4.71 16.49 -5.39
N ALA A 185 -4.91 17.55 -6.17
CA ALA A 185 -3.92 18.63 -6.32
C ALA A 185 -3.54 19.30 -5.00
N SER A 186 -4.48 19.43 -4.05
CA SER A 186 -4.22 19.96 -2.70
C SER A 186 -3.17 19.14 -1.91
N MET A 187 -3.00 17.86 -2.23
CA MET A 187 -1.96 17.03 -1.60
C MET A 187 -0.53 17.46 -1.96
N TYR A 188 -0.33 18.23 -3.06
CA TYR A 188 1.00 18.72 -3.43
C TYR A 188 1.57 19.71 -2.40
N GLU A 189 0.71 20.49 -1.76
CA GLU A 189 1.10 21.47 -0.73
C GLU A 189 1.59 20.79 0.56
N MET A 190 1.16 19.55 0.81
CA MET A 190 1.53 18.76 1.98
C MET A 190 2.84 17.96 1.82
N LEU A 191 3.50 18.07 0.65
CA LEU A 191 4.68 17.27 0.34
C LEU A 191 5.94 17.82 1.01
N GLY A 192 6.27 17.27 2.18
CA GLY A 192 7.45 17.65 2.94
C GLY A 192 8.73 16.88 2.57
N LEU A 193 9.80 17.15 3.34
CA LEU A 193 11.14 16.56 3.15
C LEU A 193 11.15 15.01 3.13
N ILE A 194 10.28 14.37 3.91
CA ILE A 194 10.18 12.89 3.96
C ILE A 194 9.72 12.35 2.61
N PHE A 195 8.77 13.01 1.98
CA PHE A 195 8.28 12.65 0.66
C PHE A 195 9.38 12.77 -0.40
N THR A 196 10.07 13.90 -0.45
CA THR A 196 11.18 14.12 -1.39
C THR A 196 12.26 13.05 -1.21
N ARG A 197 12.63 12.71 0.02
CA ARG A 197 13.58 11.63 0.31
C ARG A 197 13.12 10.28 -0.23
N LYS A 198 11.83 9.93 -0.10
CA LYS A 198 11.28 8.67 -0.63
C LYS A 198 11.39 8.60 -2.14
N TRP A 199 11.16 9.70 -2.84
CA TRP A 199 11.33 9.77 -4.30
C TRP A 199 12.80 9.60 -4.71
N VAL A 200 13.73 10.23 -4.01
CA VAL A 200 15.16 10.06 -4.24
C VAL A 200 15.57 8.59 -4.05
N ILE A 201 15.12 7.94 -2.97
CA ILE A 201 15.39 6.52 -2.72
C ILE A 201 14.80 5.65 -3.83
N MET A 202 13.57 5.91 -4.26
CA MET A 202 12.93 5.16 -5.34
C MET A 202 13.68 5.31 -6.66
N LEU A 203 14.10 6.51 -7.01
CA LEU A 203 14.89 6.77 -8.23
C LEU A 203 16.26 6.11 -8.15
N ALA A 204 16.94 6.15 -6.99
CA ALA A 204 18.20 5.46 -6.77
C ALA A 204 18.06 3.93 -6.92
N ILE A 205 16.98 3.35 -6.38
CA ILE A 205 16.64 1.92 -6.56
C ILE A 205 16.38 1.62 -8.04
N GLY A 206 15.63 2.47 -8.73
CA GLY A 206 15.34 2.34 -10.16
C GLY A 206 16.62 2.33 -10.99
N LEU A 207 17.51 3.30 -10.73
CA LEU A 207 18.82 3.39 -11.36
C LEU A 207 19.67 2.14 -11.07
N ALA A 208 19.72 1.70 -9.82
CA ALA A 208 20.42 0.46 -9.44
C ALA A 208 19.86 -0.78 -10.18
N CYS A 209 18.55 -0.83 -10.47
CA CYS A 209 17.93 -1.91 -11.24
C CYS A 209 18.34 -1.91 -12.71
N VAL A 210 18.68 -0.75 -13.27
CA VAL A 210 19.22 -0.67 -14.64
C VAL A 210 20.57 -1.37 -14.74
N PHE A 211 21.44 -1.19 -13.76
CA PHE A 211 22.80 -1.80 -13.75
C PHE A 211 22.83 -3.19 -13.16
N CYS A 212 22.06 -3.46 -12.10
CA CYS A 212 22.06 -4.72 -11.36
C CYS A 212 20.70 -5.41 -11.46
N TYR A 213 20.70 -6.68 -11.87
CA TYR A 213 19.46 -7.46 -12.00
C TYR A 213 18.75 -7.57 -10.67
N ARG A 214 17.50 -7.05 -10.64
CA ARG A 214 16.61 -7.07 -9.46
C ARG A 214 17.27 -6.57 -8.18
N SER A 215 17.95 -5.43 -8.22
CA SER A 215 18.73 -4.87 -7.11
C SER A 215 17.89 -4.71 -5.83
N PHE A 216 16.67 -4.19 -5.93
CA PHE A 216 15.79 -4.08 -4.78
C PHE A 216 15.43 -5.45 -4.17
N CYS A 217 15.05 -6.43 -4.99
CA CYS A 217 14.70 -7.78 -4.52
C CYS A 217 15.91 -8.53 -3.92
N ARG A 218 17.14 -8.22 -4.39
CA ARG A 218 18.37 -8.81 -3.88
C ARG A 218 18.82 -8.22 -2.56
N PHE A 219 18.77 -6.90 -2.42
CA PHE A 219 19.46 -6.19 -1.35
C PHE A 219 18.54 -5.59 -0.30
N LEU A 220 17.33 -5.17 -0.67
CA LEU A 220 16.49 -4.31 0.16
C LEU A 220 15.13 -4.92 0.53
N CYS A 221 14.59 -5.86 -0.26
CA CYS A 221 13.21 -6.32 -0.09
C CYS A 221 13.03 -7.29 1.09
N PRO A 222 12.35 -6.87 2.20
CA PRO A 222 12.14 -7.74 3.36
C PRO A 222 11.23 -8.94 3.04
N LEU A 223 10.22 -8.75 2.18
CA LEU A 223 9.34 -9.84 1.74
C LEU A 223 10.14 -10.94 1.01
N GLY A 224 11.13 -10.53 0.21
CA GLY A 224 12.07 -11.45 -0.42
C GLY A 224 12.98 -12.17 0.58
N ALA A 225 13.31 -11.56 1.73
CA ALA A 225 14.00 -12.20 2.82
C ALA A 225 13.12 -13.29 3.45
N ILE A 226 11.88 -12.94 3.82
CA ILE A 226 10.91 -13.89 4.43
C ILE A 226 10.70 -15.10 3.52
N TYR A 227 10.26 -14.89 2.28
CA TYR A 227 10.01 -16.01 1.36
C TYR A 227 11.28 -16.81 1.00
N GLY A 228 12.46 -16.18 1.10
CA GLY A 228 13.74 -16.87 0.91
C GLY A 228 13.97 -17.97 1.92
N LEU A 229 13.56 -17.79 3.17
CA LEU A 229 13.66 -18.81 4.23
C LEU A 229 12.83 -20.06 3.91
N PHE A 230 11.71 -19.88 3.19
CA PHE A 230 10.83 -20.98 2.82
C PHE A 230 11.24 -21.72 1.54
N ASN A 231 12.19 -21.21 0.75
CA ASN A 231 12.55 -21.81 -0.54
C ASN A 231 12.90 -23.29 -0.45
N ARG A 232 13.52 -23.71 0.64
CA ARG A 232 13.90 -25.10 0.86
C ARG A 232 12.70 -26.02 1.03
N PHE A 233 11.63 -25.51 1.66
CA PHE A 233 10.45 -26.29 2.04
C PHE A 233 9.25 -26.04 1.13
N SER A 234 9.31 -25.03 0.25
CA SER A 234 8.17 -24.64 -0.60
C SER A 234 7.73 -25.78 -1.51
N LEU A 235 6.40 -25.94 -1.63
CA LEU A 235 5.80 -26.95 -2.51
C LEU A 235 6.07 -26.65 -3.98
N VAL A 236 6.04 -25.37 -4.38
CA VAL A 236 6.34 -24.93 -5.73
C VAL A 236 7.78 -24.43 -5.78
N GLY A 237 8.57 -25.01 -6.67
CA GLY A 237 9.97 -24.58 -6.80
C GLY A 237 10.76 -25.34 -7.86
N VAL A 238 11.93 -24.78 -8.17
CA VAL A 238 12.89 -25.44 -9.06
C VAL A 238 13.66 -26.49 -8.25
N ARG A 239 13.70 -27.70 -8.77
CA ARG A 239 14.36 -28.86 -8.14
C ARG A 239 15.40 -29.45 -9.09
N THR A 240 16.49 -29.92 -8.51
CA THR A 240 17.54 -30.65 -9.23
C THR A 240 17.38 -32.13 -8.95
N ASP A 241 17.43 -32.92 -10.00
CA ASP A 241 17.54 -34.39 -9.95
C ASP A 241 19.00 -34.73 -9.79
N ALA A 242 19.35 -35.34 -8.66
CA ALA A 242 20.73 -35.66 -8.33
C ALA A 242 21.32 -36.74 -9.26
N ASP A 243 20.49 -37.70 -9.71
CA ASP A 243 20.92 -38.83 -10.54
C ASP A 243 21.28 -38.39 -11.96
N ARG A 244 20.68 -37.30 -12.44
CA ARG A 244 20.94 -36.73 -13.76
C ARG A 244 21.99 -35.62 -13.74
N CYS A 245 22.29 -35.08 -12.56
CA CYS A 245 23.15 -33.89 -12.42
C CYS A 245 24.63 -34.29 -12.44
N ASN A 246 25.38 -33.87 -13.44
CA ASN A 246 26.82 -34.09 -13.55
C ASN A 246 27.66 -33.01 -12.84
N GLY A 247 27.08 -32.11 -12.07
CA GLY A 247 27.78 -31.07 -11.30
C GLY A 247 28.45 -29.95 -12.12
N CYS A 248 28.16 -29.80 -13.40
CA CYS A 248 28.84 -28.84 -14.31
C CYS A 248 28.68 -27.34 -13.89
N GLY A 249 27.76 -26.99 -13.01
CA GLY A 249 27.57 -25.64 -12.50
C GLY A 249 27.01 -24.60 -13.51
N ALA A 250 26.60 -25.01 -14.71
CA ALA A 250 26.11 -24.14 -15.75
C ALA A 250 24.87 -23.31 -15.27
N CYS A 251 23.99 -23.97 -14.52
CA CYS A 251 22.78 -23.32 -13.93
C CYS A 251 23.12 -22.17 -12.98
N VAL A 252 24.18 -22.32 -12.15
CA VAL A 252 24.63 -21.29 -11.23
C VAL A 252 25.36 -20.16 -11.97
N ARG A 253 26.21 -20.50 -12.95
CA ARG A 253 26.92 -19.49 -13.76
C ARG A 253 25.97 -18.62 -14.56
N HIS A 254 24.93 -19.20 -15.13
CA HIS A 254 23.95 -18.49 -15.94
C HIS A 254 22.90 -17.72 -15.09
N CYS A 255 22.76 -18.05 -13.82
CA CYS A 255 21.81 -17.37 -12.95
C CYS A 255 22.21 -15.91 -12.71
N GLU A 256 21.28 -14.98 -12.87
CA GLU A 256 21.50 -13.54 -12.62
C GLU A 256 21.40 -13.17 -11.13
N MET A 257 20.90 -14.09 -10.28
CA MET A 257 20.85 -13.94 -8.82
C MET A 257 22.10 -14.54 -8.17
N ASP A 258 22.44 -14.13 -6.93
CA ASP A 258 23.61 -14.61 -6.18
C ASP A 258 23.38 -15.98 -5.50
N VAL A 259 22.94 -16.96 -6.29
CA VAL A 259 22.66 -18.31 -5.79
C VAL A 259 23.95 -19.15 -5.65
N LYS A 260 24.00 -20.00 -4.63
CA LYS A 260 25.05 -21.03 -4.46
C LYS A 260 24.67 -22.32 -5.18
N HIS A 261 23.40 -22.67 -5.19
CA HIS A 261 22.84 -23.85 -5.87
C HIS A 261 21.40 -23.53 -6.32
N VAL A 262 20.84 -24.42 -7.13
CA VAL A 262 19.43 -24.30 -7.56
C VAL A 262 18.52 -24.47 -6.34
N GLY A 263 17.54 -23.57 -6.18
CA GLY A 263 16.65 -23.59 -5.02
C GLY A 263 17.19 -22.93 -3.75
N ASP A 264 18.39 -22.31 -3.81
CA ASP A 264 18.96 -21.49 -2.72
C ASP A 264 17.95 -20.43 -2.21
N HIS A 265 18.17 -19.93 -0.99
CA HIS A 265 17.37 -18.83 -0.42
C HIS A 265 17.35 -17.57 -1.29
N GLU A 266 18.38 -17.32 -2.12
CA GLU A 266 18.39 -16.24 -3.10
C GLU A 266 17.70 -16.59 -4.42
N CYS A 267 17.33 -17.85 -4.65
CA CYS A 267 16.68 -18.28 -5.88
C CYS A 267 15.22 -17.75 -5.95
N ILE A 268 14.91 -16.97 -6.98
CA ILE A 268 13.54 -16.46 -7.24
C ILE A 268 12.65 -17.47 -8.00
N GLN A 269 13.09 -18.72 -8.11
CA GLN A 269 12.34 -19.82 -8.73
C GLN A 269 11.85 -19.52 -10.18
N CYS A 270 12.59 -18.70 -10.93
CA CYS A 270 12.18 -18.22 -12.26
C CYS A 270 12.20 -19.28 -13.36
N GLY A 271 12.90 -20.39 -13.15
CA GLY A 271 13.00 -21.51 -14.08
C GLY A 271 13.89 -21.29 -15.31
N LYS A 272 14.73 -20.21 -15.36
CA LYS A 272 15.69 -20.01 -16.45
C LYS A 272 16.76 -21.12 -16.51
N CYS A 273 17.17 -21.66 -15.35
CA CYS A 273 18.14 -22.71 -15.26
C CYS A 273 17.67 -24.05 -15.87
N VAL A 274 16.36 -24.26 -15.99
CA VAL A 274 15.78 -25.43 -16.67
C VAL A 274 16.19 -25.46 -18.15
N ASP A 275 16.16 -24.28 -18.80
CA ASP A 275 16.48 -24.13 -20.23
C ASP A 275 17.98 -24.26 -20.52
N VAL A 276 18.83 -24.06 -19.51
CA VAL A 276 20.30 -24.06 -19.63
C VAL A 276 20.91 -25.45 -19.30
N CYS A 277 20.12 -26.32 -18.65
CA CYS A 277 20.60 -27.62 -18.22
C CYS A 277 20.66 -28.62 -19.36
N SER A 278 21.87 -28.88 -19.90
CA SER A 278 22.08 -29.86 -20.98
C SER A 278 21.74 -31.30 -20.59
N GLN A 279 21.86 -31.62 -19.28
CA GLN A 279 21.53 -32.96 -18.76
C GLN A 279 20.03 -33.15 -18.45
N GLY A 280 19.20 -32.10 -18.62
CA GLY A 280 17.81 -32.17 -18.24
C GLY A 280 17.52 -32.48 -16.76
N ALA A 281 18.51 -32.21 -15.90
CA ALA A 281 18.46 -32.52 -14.48
C ALA A 281 17.64 -31.52 -13.66
N ILE A 282 17.19 -30.40 -14.25
CA ILE A 282 16.49 -29.33 -13.53
C ILE A 282 15.04 -29.21 -14.01
N SER A 283 14.11 -29.11 -13.07
CA SER A 283 12.70 -28.97 -13.36
C SER A 283 12.01 -28.02 -12.37
N LEU A 284 10.98 -27.28 -12.81
CA LEU A 284 10.07 -26.51 -11.96
C LEU A 284 8.86 -27.42 -11.67
N LYS A 285 8.63 -27.70 -10.39
CA LYS A 285 7.56 -28.60 -9.93
C LYS A 285 6.66 -27.91 -8.90
N ALA A 286 5.40 -28.36 -8.85
CA ALA A 286 4.44 -28.09 -7.77
C ALA A 286 4.11 -29.43 -7.11
N GLY A 287 4.82 -29.78 -6.05
CA GLY A 287 4.77 -31.13 -5.49
C GLY A 287 5.19 -32.17 -6.54
N LYS A 288 4.25 -33.06 -6.89
CA LYS A 288 4.45 -34.09 -7.94
C LYS A 288 4.19 -33.57 -9.36
N ILE A 289 3.56 -32.40 -9.53
CA ILE A 289 3.15 -31.86 -10.83
C ILE A 289 4.33 -31.13 -11.47
N LEU A 290 4.66 -31.51 -12.71
CA LEU A 290 5.70 -30.86 -13.51
C LEU A 290 5.12 -29.60 -14.18
N LEU A 291 5.61 -28.43 -13.82
CA LEU A 291 5.21 -27.15 -14.42
C LEU A 291 6.10 -26.74 -15.60
N LYS A 292 7.41 -27.02 -15.50
CA LYS A 292 8.37 -26.82 -16.57
C LYS A 292 9.47 -27.86 -16.47
N GLY A 293 9.63 -28.68 -17.49
CA GLY A 293 10.66 -29.71 -17.61
C GLY A 293 11.70 -29.36 -18.66
N PRO A 294 12.77 -30.16 -18.79
CA PRO A 294 13.71 -30.08 -19.89
C PRO A 294 13.00 -30.36 -21.21
N GLU A 295 13.41 -29.72 -22.28
CA GLU A 295 12.93 -30.00 -23.65
C GLU A 295 13.55 -31.31 -24.20
N THR A 296 13.33 -32.43 -23.51
CA THR A 296 13.64 -33.75 -24.06
C THR A 296 12.51 -34.18 -24.97
N GLY A 297 12.85 -34.55 -26.20
CA GLY A 297 11.94 -34.71 -27.35
C GLY A 297 10.83 -35.80 -27.26
N THR A 298 10.45 -36.24 -26.06
CA THR A 298 9.43 -37.30 -25.85
C THR A 298 8.21 -36.86 -25.04
N GLU A 299 8.12 -35.58 -24.58
CA GLU A 299 6.92 -35.14 -23.89
C GLU A 299 5.75 -34.95 -24.87
N LYS A 300 4.67 -35.71 -24.68
CA LYS A 300 3.35 -35.48 -25.32
C LYS A 300 2.96 -34.02 -25.08
N LYS A 301 3.00 -33.20 -26.14
CA LYS A 301 2.54 -31.80 -26.08
C LYS A 301 1.12 -31.80 -25.51
N PRO A 302 0.84 -31.05 -24.42
CA PRO A 302 -0.49 -31.00 -23.86
C PRO A 302 -1.49 -30.57 -24.95
N VAL A 303 -2.58 -31.27 -25.04
CA VAL A 303 -3.63 -31.10 -26.06
C VAL A 303 -3.94 -29.60 -26.21
N LYS A 304 -3.92 -29.12 -27.44
CA LYS A 304 -4.14 -27.72 -27.83
C LYS A 304 -5.42 -27.13 -27.16
N SER A 305 -6.45 -27.95 -26.99
CA SER A 305 -7.69 -27.62 -26.31
C SER A 305 -7.52 -27.24 -24.85
N ARG A 306 -6.75 -27.97 -24.04
CA ARG A 306 -6.50 -27.64 -22.62
C ARG A 306 -5.79 -26.30 -22.43
N LYS A 307 -4.88 -25.92 -23.31
CA LYS A 307 -4.19 -24.62 -23.25
C LYS A 307 -5.13 -23.47 -23.59
N ILE A 308 -6.03 -23.66 -24.55
CA ILE A 308 -7.05 -22.68 -24.92
C ILE A 308 -8.01 -22.51 -23.75
N LEU A 309 -8.54 -23.58 -23.18
CA LEU A 309 -9.44 -23.55 -22.03
C LEU A 309 -8.81 -22.79 -20.83
N PHE A 310 -7.55 -23.10 -20.47
CA PHE A 310 -6.88 -22.42 -19.37
C PHE A 310 -6.72 -20.92 -19.63
N ARG A 311 -6.38 -20.51 -20.85
CA ARG A 311 -6.27 -19.08 -21.21
C ARG A 311 -7.62 -18.39 -21.16
N THR A 312 -8.68 -19.04 -21.66
CA THR A 312 -10.05 -18.50 -21.63
C THR A 312 -10.52 -18.31 -20.19
N ILE A 313 -10.29 -19.30 -19.32
CA ILE A 313 -10.60 -19.18 -17.87
C ILE A 313 -9.83 -18.04 -17.23
N ALA A 314 -8.53 -17.92 -17.49
CA ALA A 314 -7.71 -16.84 -16.91
C ALA A 314 -8.20 -15.45 -17.36
N ILE A 315 -8.54 -15.29 -18.63
CA ILE A 315 -9.11 -14.03 -19.16
C ILE A 315 -10.48 -13.77 -18.52
N ALA A 316 -11.35 -14.77 -18.41
CA ALA A 316 -12.65 -14.63 -17.78
C ALA A 316 -12.55 -14.22 -16.32
N VAL A 317 -11.63 -14.82 -15.54
CA VAL A 317 -11.39 -14.44 -14.14
C VAL A 317 -10.93 -12.98 -14.03
N LEU A 318 -10.03 -12.53 -14.91
CA LEU A 318 -9.59 -11.13 -14.91
C LEU A 318 -10.73 -10.18 -15.27
N CYS A 319 -11.50 -10.49 -16.31
CA CYS A 319 -12.67 -9.69 -16.70
C CYS A 319 -13.72 -9.63 -15.59
N LEU A 320 -14.01 -10.77 -14.94
CA LEU A 320 -14.94 -10.81 -13.81
C LEU A 320 -14.42 -9.98 -12.63
N ALA A 321 -13.13 -10.06 -12.30
CA ALA A 321 -12.54 -9.24 -11.26
C ALA A 321 -12.63 -7.74 -11.60
N LEU A 322 -12.32 -7.36 -12.85
CA LEU A 322 -12.44 -5.97 -13.29
C LEU A 322 -13.89 -5.47 -13.22
N VAL A 323 -14.86 -6.27 -13.66
CA VAL A 323 -16.28 -5.91 -13.57
C VAL A 323 -16.72 -5.81 -12.11
N TRP A 324 -16.34 -6.79 -11.27
CA TRP A 324 -16.71 -6.80 -9.87
C TRP A 324 -16.19 -5.55 -9.15
N PHE A 325 -14.87 -5.31 -9.19
CA PHE A 325 -14.23 -4.21 -8.45
C PHE A 325 -14.56 -2.81 -8.97
N ASN A 326 -15.11 -2.66 -10.17
CA ASN A 326 -15.42 -1.34 -10.72
C ASN A 326 -16.93 -1.05 -10.82
N PHE A 327 -17.81 -2.08 -10.75
CA PHE A 327 -19.24 -1.89 -10.99
C PHE A 327 -20.16 -2.65 -10.02
N LEU A 328 -19.73 -3.79 -9.48
CA LEU A 328 -20.63 -4.68 -8.73
C LEU A 328 -20.35 -4.71 -7.22
N ASP A 329 -19.20 -4.27 -6.76
CA ASP A 329 -18.86 -4.32 -5.34
C ASP A 329 -19.83 -3.44 -4.55
N PRO A 330 -20.47 -3.98 -3.49
CA PRO A 330 -21.44 -3.22 -2.67
C PRO A 330 -20.88 -1.94 -2.06
N SER A 331 -19.56 -1.90 -1.79
CA SER A 331 -18.89 -0.69 -1.24
C SER A 331 -18.93 0.50 -2.21
N ILE A 332 -19.08 0.25 -3.52
CA ILE A 332 -19.23 1.30 -4.53
C ILE A 332 -20.63 1.90 -4.49
N ARG A 333 -21.65 1.04 -4.32
CA ARG A 333 -23.06 1.47 -4.28
C ARG A 333 -23.43 2.25 -3.03
N GLN A 334 -22.76 1.99 -1.90
CA GLN A 334 -22.99 2.75 -0.66
C GLN A 334 -22.54 4.21 -0.80
N ASN A 335 -21.61 4.50 -1.70
CA ASN A 335 -21.18 5.87 -2.02
C ASN A 335 -22.06 6.55 -3.12
N GLU A 336 -22.92 5.81 -3.83
CA GLU A 336 -23.78 6.34 -4.90
C GLU A 336 -25.25 6.46 -4.50
N SER A 337 -25.68 5.84 -3.40
CA SER A 337 -27.09 5.82 -2.99
C SER A 337 -27.36 6.74 -1.79
N ALA A 338 -27.20 8.06 -2.02
CA ALA A 338 -28.00 9.03 -1.29
C ALA A 338 -29.10 9.53 -2.26
N PRO A 339 -30.39 9.25 -2.00
CA PRO A 339 -31.45 9.76 -2.88
C PRO A 339 -31.58 11.26 -2.68
N ALA A 340 -31.57 11.99 -3.78
CA ALA A 340 -31.99 13.37 -3.84
C ALA A 340 -33.52 13.41 -3.64
N GLU A 341 -33.97 13.77 -2.44
CA GLU A 341 -35.32 14.18 -2.20
C GLU A 341 -35.36 15.50 -1.45
N SER A 342 -36.08 16.44 -1.98
CA SER A 342 -36.18 17.86 -1.62
C SER A 342 -36.86 18.12 -0.27
N ALA A 343 -36.06 18.27 0.72
CA ALA A 343 -36.11 19.19 1.85
C ALA A 343 -34.71 19.70 2.00
N ALA A 344 -34.41 20.86 2.58
CA ALA A 344 -33.02 21.36 2.67
C ALA A 344 -32.07 20.21 2.89
N ALA A 345 -31.24 19.90 1.87
CA ALA A 345 -30.59 18.59 1.79
C ALA A 345 -29.69 18.43 3.01
N VAL A 346 -29.99 17.44 3.84
CA VAL A 346 -29.15 17.10 4.99
C VAL A 346 -27.98 16.29 4.43
N GLY A 347 -26.78 16.85 4.47
CA GLY A 347 -25.58 16.24 3.92
C GLY A 347 -24.32 16.94 4.43
N TYR A 348 -23.20 16.64 3.84
CA TYR A 348 -21.88 17.15 4.24
C TYR A 348 -21.17 17.92 3.11
N GLU A 349 -21.82 18.12 1.98
CA GLU A 349 -21.27 18.92 0.89
C GLU A 349 -21.57 20.40 1.09
N THR A 350 -20.79 21.26 0.47
CA THR A 350 -20.96 22.71 0.57
C THR A 350 -22.35 23.13 0.10
N GLY A 351 -23.07 23.85 0.95
CA GLY A 351 -24.46 24.30 0.72
C GLY A 351 -25.53 23.38 1.32
N GLU A 352 -25.15 22.23 1.90
CA GLU A 352 -26.07 21.33 2.58
C GLU A 352 -26.11 21.60 4.09
N GLN A 353 -27.20 21.25 4.75
CA GLN A 353 -27.27 21.27 6.21
C GLN A 353 -26.66 20.01 6.79
N LEU A 354 -25.71 20.14 7.72
CA LEU A 354 -25.14 19.01 8.40
C LEU A 354 -26.17 18.36 9.34
N ALA A 355 -26.20 17.01 9.33
CA ALA A 355 -27.04 16.24 10.26
C ALA A 355 -26.64 16.51 11.70
N ASP A 356 -27.62 16.60 12.60
CA ASP A 356 -27.37 16.82 14.01
C ASP A 356 -26.69 15.59 14.64
N PHE A 357 -25.76 15.87 15.56
CA PHE A 357 -25.12 14.86 16.40
C PHE A 357 -24.87 15.40 17.80
N THR A 358 -24.65 14.48 18.73
CA THR A 358 -24.27 14.78 20.10
C THR A 358 -23.05 13.99 20.48
N LEU A 359 -22.08 14.64 21.08
CA LEU A 359 -20.85 14.02 21.60
C LEU A 359 -20.67 14.40 23.07
N THR A 360 -20.17 13.46 23.88
CA THR A 360 -19.73 13.74 25.23
C THR A 360 -18.25 14.13 25.17
N CYS A 361 -17.94 15.35 25.62
CA CYS A 361 -16.57 15.83 25.72
C CYS A 361 -15.82 15.15 26.88
N TYR A 362 -14.49 15.17 26.85
CA TYR A 362 -13.65 14.60 27.89
C TYR A 362 -13.80 15.27 29.28
N ASP A 363 -14.28 16.53 29.31
CA ASP A 363 -14.60 17.25 30.55
C ASP A 363 -15.98 16.88 31.12
N GLY A 364 -16.71 15.98 30.48
CA GLY A 364 -18.06 15.54 30.84
C GLY A 364 -19.18 16.44 30.30
N SER A 365 -18.86 17.52 29.60
CA SER A 365 -19.87 18.34 28.92
C SER A 365 -20.42 17.66 27.69
N GLU A 366 -21.66 18.02 27.27
CA GLU A 366 -22.23 17.55 26.02
C GLU A 366 -22.11 18.64 24.97
N PHE A 367 -21.54 18.28 23.80
CA PHE A 367 -21.57 19.09 22.59
C PHE A 367 -22.70 18.60 21.69
N ARG A 368 -23.73 19.45 21.46
CA ARG A 368 -24.83 19.17 20.54
C ARG A 368 -24.78 20.14 19.39
N LEU A 369 -24.72 19.65 18.17
CA LEU A 369 -24.68 20.53 16.99
C LEU A 369 -25.95 21.42 16.89
N ALA A 370 -27.13 20.90 17.28
CA ALA A 370 -28.37 21.65 17.30
C ALA A 370 -28.31 22.92 18.18
N ASP A 371 -27.53 22.86 19.28
CA ASP A 371 -27.41 23.98 20.25
C ASP A 371 -26.47 25.09 19.77
N THR A 372 -25.73 24.83 18.67
CA THR A 372 -24.78 25.81 18.09
C THR A 372 -25.42 26.75 17.05
N ARG A 373 -26.72 26.65 16.81
CA ARG A 373 -27.39 27.50 15.83
C ARG A 373 -27.22 28.99 16.17
N GLY A 374 -26.93 29.80 15.14
CA GLY A 374 -26.58 31.20 15.30
C GLY A 374 -25.09 31.49 15.52
N LYS A 375 -24.27 30.47 15.70
CA LYS A 375 -22.82 30.59 15.77
C LYS A 375 -22.16 29.97 14.51
N VAL A 376 -20.96 30.39 14.21
CA VAL A 376 -20.10 29.71 13.24
C VAL A 376 -19.54 28.44 13.89
N VAL A 377 -19.62 27.30 13.22
CA VAL A 377 -19.19 26.02 13.79
C VAL A 377 -17.95 25.51 13.09
N PHE A 378 -16.92 25.17 13.87
CA PHE A 378 -15.73 24.47 13.41
C PHE A 378 -15.66 23.07 14.00
N ILE A 379 -15.61 22.07 13.13
CA ILE A 379 -15.43 20.67 13.49
C ILE A 379 -14.09 20.23 12.90
N ASN A 380 -13.14 19.85 13.77
CA ASN A 380 -11.85 19.34 13.32
C ASN A 380 -11.67 17.90 13.81
N ARG A 381 -11.48 16.94 12.88
CA ARG A 381 -11.13 15.56 13.20
C ARG A 381 -9.62 15.44 13.15
N TRP A 382 -9.04 15.03 14.27
CA TRP A 382 -7.60 15.01 14.48
C TRP A 382 -7.14 13.76 15.24
N ALA A 383 -5.82 13.53 15.37
CA ALA A 383 -5.30 12.50 16.25
C ALA A 383 -3.90 12.87 16.78
N THR A 384 -3.56 12.38 17.97
CA THR A 384 -2.24 12.61 18.62
C THR A 384 -1.06 12.10 17.80
N TRP A 385 -1.25 11.07 16.97
CA TRP A 385 -0.25 10.53 16.06
C TRP A 385 -0.22 11.20 14.67
N CYS A 386 -1.13 12.12 14.40
CA CYS A 386 -1.26 12.80 13.12
C CYS A 386 -0.41 14.09 13.10
N THR A 387 0.79 14.04 12.57
CA THR A 387 1.71 15.18 12.54
C THR A 387 1.12 16.46 11.92
N PRO A 388 0.42 16.43 10.75
CA PRO A 388 -0.21 17.63 10.21
C PRO A 388 -1.36 18.13 11.09
N CYS A 389 -2.10 17.24 11.77
CA CYS A 389 -3.15 17.65 12.71
C CYS A 389 -2.55 18.47 13.88
N ILE A 390 -1.49 17.95 14.49
CA ILE A 390 -0.80 18.62 15.59
C ILE A 390 -0.30 20.02 15.18
N ALA A 391 0.17 20.14 13.95
CA ALA A 391 0.70 21.41 13.44
C ALA A 391 -0.38 22.49 13.27
N GLU A 392 -1.63 22.14 13.08
CA GLU A 392 -2.73 23.09 12.91
C GLU A 392 -3.51 23.41 14.20
N LEU A 393 -3.43 22.56 15.24
CA LEU A 393 -4.15 22.78 16.51
C LEU A 393 -3.89 24.17 17.13
N PRO A 394 -2.67 24.74 17.12
CA PRO A 394 -2.46 26.11 17.61
C PRO A 394 -3.36 27.12 16.92
N TYR A 395 -3.55 27.02 15.59
CA TYR A 395 -4.34 27.96 14.82
C TYR A 395 -5.83 27.87 15.17
N PHE A 396 -6.34 26.65 15.40
CA PHE A 396 -7.71 26.44 15.89
C PHE A 396 -7.91 27.03 17.28
N ASN A 397 -6.96 26.82 18.18
CA ASN A 397 -7.03 27.33 19.53
C ASN A 397 -6.97 28.87 19.59
N ASP A 398 -6.14 29.48 18.75
CA ASP A 398 -6.03 30.95 18.66
C ASP A 398 -7.33 31.55 18.09
N LEU A 399 -7.89 30.95 17.03
CA LEU A 399 -9.19 31.35 16.46
C LEU A 399 -10.31 31.23 17.50
N TYR A 400 -10.36 30.09 18.23
CA TYR A 400 -11.37 29.84 19.26
C TYR A 400 -11.28 30.86 20.40
N LYS A 401 -10.09 31.19 20.86
CA LYS A 401 -9.88 32.22 21.91
C LYS A 401 -10.24 33.63 21.44
N ALA A 402 -9.96 33.93 20.17
CA ALA A 402 -10.25 35.25 19.60
C ALA A 402 -11.76 35.51 19.42
N HIS A 403 -12.55 34.47 19.17
CA HIS A 403 -13.96 34.56 18.79
C HIS A 403 -14.86 33.62 19.60
N SER A 404 -14.56 33.42 20.90
CA SER A 404 -15.24 32.44 21.77
C SER A 404 -16.77 32.67 21.89
N ASP A 405 -17.25 33.90 21.75
CA ASP A 405 -18.66 34.22 21.84
C ASP A 405 -19.44 33.89 20.56
N ASP A 406 -18.76 33.89 19.41
CA ASP A 406 -19.35 33.77 18.08
C ASP A 406 -19.06 32.39 17.43
N ILE A 407 -18.07 31.67 17.90
CA ILE A 407 -17.67 30.36 17.39
C ILE A 407 -18.12 29.25 18.36
N ALA A 408 -18.69 28.19 17.81
CA ALA A 408 -18.74 26.88 18.45
C ALA A 408 -17.67 25.99 17.81
N MET A 409 -16.82 25.39 18.61
CA MET A 409 -15.72 24.53 18.11
C MET A 409 -15.73 23.18 18.82
N ILE A 410 -15.47 22.13 18.08
CA ILE A 410 -15.24 20.79 18.61
C ILE A 410 -14.08 20.13 17.89
N VAL A 411 -13.11 19.61 18.64
CA VAL A 411 -12.05 18.77 18.09
C VAL A 411 -12.33 17.32 18.44
N ILE A 412 -12.41 16.47 17.43
CA ILE A 412 -12.90 15.09 17.55
C ILE A 412 -11.75 14.13 17.30
N HIS A 413 -11.50 13.26 18.26
CA HIS A 413 -10.48 12.23 18.18
C HIS A 413 -11.13 10.86 17.91
N PRO A 414 -10.65 10.06 16.94
CA PRO A 414 -11.14 8.69 16.76
C PRO A 414 -10.80 7.83 17.98
N GLU A 415 -11.70 6.93 18.36
CA GLU A 415 -11.66 6.14 19.60
C GLU A 415 -10.40 5.28 19.83
N MET A 416 -9.47 5.24 18.91
CA MET A 416 -8.39 4.25 18.93
C MET A 416 -7.03 4.84 19.32
N THR A 417 -6.90 5.41 20.52
CA THR A 417 -5.59 5.81 21.02
C THR A 417 -5.42 5.56 22.51
N VAL A 418 -4.18 5.30 22.87
CA VAL A 418 -3.72 5.05 24.23
C VAL A 418 -3.39 6.37 24.96
N GLU A 419 -3.15 7.45 24.21
CA GLU A 419 -2.96 8.78 24.79
C GLU A 419 -4.33 9.46 24.96
N ASP A 420 -4.60 9.97 26.15
CA ASP A 420 -5.76 10.81 26.42
C ASP A 420 -5.64 12.13 25.61
N PRO A 421 -6.51 12.35 24.60
CA PRO A 421 -6.43 13.56 23.80
C PRO A 421 -6.68 14.83 24.61
N ALA A 422 -7.45 14.75 25.69
CA ALA A 422 -7.67 15.88 26.58
C ALA A 422 -6.42 16.24 27.37
N GLU A 423 -5.67 15.24 27.87
CA GLU A 423 -4.39 15.45 28.52
C GLU A 423 -3.38 16.07 27.56
N TYR A 424 -3.34 15.59 26.30
CA TYR A 424 -2.51 16.18 25.27
C TYR A 424 -2.83 17.67 25.03
N LEU A 425 -4.12 18.03 24.86
CA LEU A 425 -4.51 19.42 24.65
C LEU A 425 -4.20 20.29 25.87
N ALA A 426 -4.40 19.76 27.08
CA ALA A 426 -4.10 20.47 28.34
C ALA A 426 -2.60 20.74 28.49
N GLN A 427 -1.73 19.81 28.09
CA GLN A 427 -0.28 19.98 28.12
C GLN A 427 0.20 21.19 27.33
N PHE A 428 -0.47 21.51 26.21
CA PHE A 428 -0.16 22.67 25.36
C PHE A 428 -1.00 23.92 25.70
N GLY A 429 -1.85 23.85 26.72
CA GLY A 429 -2.73 24.97 27.15
C GLY A 429 -3.84 25.29 26.15
N TYR A 430 -4.29 24.30 25.39
CA TYR A 430 -5.41 24.43 24.47
C TYR A 430 -6.74 24.31 25.23
N SER A 431 -7.70 25.18 24.90
CA SER A 431 -8.98 25.30 25.60
C SER A 431 -10.19 24.85 24.76
N MET A 432 -9.95 24.31 23.58
CA MET A 432 -11.00 23.83 22.68
C MET A 432 -11.70 22.60 23.27
N PRO A 433 -13.05 22.50 23.19
CA PRO A 433 -13.77 21.28 23.54
C PRO A 433 -13.27 20.09 22.71
N CYS A 434 -12.99 18.99 23.40
CA CYS A 434 -12.49 17.77 22.78
C CYS A 434 -13.41 16.59 23.11
N ALA A 435 -13.77 15.82 22.12
CA ALA A 435 -14.56 14.60 22.28
C ALA A 435 -13.94 13.42 21.52
N THR A 436 -14.39 12.22 21.90
CA THR A 436 -14.15 11.03 21.06
C THR A 436 -15.38 10.71 20.24
N ASP A 437 -15.17 10.19 19.04
CA ASP A 437 -16.26 9.82 18.13
C ASP A 437 -16.96 8.49 18.52
N GLY A 438 -16.47 7.78 19.51
CA GLY A 438 -17.06 6.53 19.99
C GLY A 438 -16.88 5.34 19.04
N ALA A 439 -17.44 4.19 19.44
CA ALA A 439 -17.35 2.96 18.67
C ALA A 439 -18.12 3.05 17.36
N GLY A 440 -17.43 2.95 16.24
CA GLY A 440 -18.03 2.99 14.91
C GLY A 440 -17.90 4.34 14.20
N ASP A 441 -17.33 5.34 14.85
CA ASP A 441 -16.98 6.65 14.25
C ASP A 441 -18.22 7.35 13.60
N PRO A 442 -19.37 7.50 14.32
CA PRO A 442 -20.62 7.94 13.71
C PRO A 442 -20.54 9.37 13.15
N VAL A 443 -19.79 10.28 13.77
CA VAL A 443 -19.62 11.64 13.26
C VAL A 443 -18.82 11.65 11.98
N LYS A 444 -17.89 10.72 11.81
CA LYS A 444 -17.16 10.53 10.54
C LYS A 444 -18.12 10.30 9.37
N GLU A 445 -19.17 9.50 9.54
CA GLU A 445 -20.17 9.26 8.50
C GLU A 445 -20.97 10.52 8.21
N ILE A 446 -21.38 11.26 9.28
CA ILE A 446 -22.14 12.50 9.18
C ILE A 446 -21.37 13.58 8.41
N VAL A 447 -20.08 13.71 8.66
CA VAL A 447 -19.23 14.72 7.99
C VAL A 447 -18.65 14.24 6.65
N GLY A 448 -19.03 13.07 6.16
CA GLY A 448 -18.48 12.49 4.94
C GLY A 448 -16.98 12.20 5.04
N GLY A 449 -16.50 11.93 6.25
CA GLY A 449 -15.09 11.75 6.53
C GLY A 449 -14.58 10.38 6.09
N THR A 450 -13.29 10.36 5.77
CA THR A 450 -12.52 9.14 5.51
C THR A 450 -11.70 8.77 6.76
N SER A 451 -10.92 7.69 6.69
CA SER A 451 -9.92 7.37 7.70
C SER A 451 -8.68 8.27 7.65
N THR A 452 -8.67 9.25 6.74
CA THR A 452 -7.56 10.20 6.57
C THR A 452 -7.80 11.42 7.44
N LEU A 453 -6.76 11.89 8.13
CA LEU A 453 -6.76 13.07 9.00
C LEU A 453 -5.64 14.03 8.55
N PRO A 454 -5.79 15.34 8.82
CA PRO A 454 -6.93 16.02 9.44
C PRO A 454 -8.11 16.18 8.51
N GLN A 455 -9.31 16.36 9.08
CA GLN A 455 -10.49 16.83 8.35
C GLN A 455 -11.08 18.02 9.07
N THR A 456 -11.34 19.09 8.33
CA THR A 456 -11.98 20.31 8.84
C THR A 456 -13.31 20.54 8.14
N VAL A 457 -14.37 20.71 8.93
CA VAL A 457 -15.69 21.11 8.46
C VAL A 457 -16.05 22.44 9.11
N VAL A 458 -16.55 23.39 8.32
CA VAL A 458 -16.99 24.71 8.79
C VAL A 458 -18.42 24.94 8.36
N LEU A 459 -19.27 25.32 9.33
CA LEU A 459 -20.66 25.62 9.11
C LEU A 459 -20.92 27.10 9.35
N ASN A 460 -21.82 27.67 8.56
CA ASN A 460 -22.35 29.00 8.80
C ASN A 460 -23.35 29.03 9.99
N ARG A 461 -23.87 30.21 10.35
CA ARG A 461 -24.81 30.40 11.45
C ARG A 461 -26.13 29.65 11.26
N GLN A 462 -26.48 29.30 10.03
CA GLN A 462 -27.66 28.51 9.67
C GLN A 462 -27.41 27.00 9.80
N GLY A 463 -26.14 26.56 9.97
CA GLY A 463 -25.73 25.18 10.05
C GLY A 463 -25.50 24.54 8.68
N GLU A 464 -25.33 25.34 7.63
CA GLU A 464 -24.98 24.88 6.30
C GLU A 464 -23.45 24.73 6.19
N VAL A 465 -22.99 23.68 5.52
CA VAL A 465 -21.59 23.42 5.27
C VAL A 465 -21.03 24.44 4.27
N ILE A 466 -20.09 25.25 4.69
CA ILE A 466 -19.38 26.17 3.78
C ILE A 466 -18.01 25.63 3.37
N TYR A 467 -17.45 24.75 4.18
CA TYR A 467 -16.17 24.10 3.89
C TYR A 467 -16.15 22.70 4.49
N ASN A 468 -15.69 21.73 3.71
CA ASN A 468 -15.39 20.37 4.16
C ASN A 468 -14.19 19.85 3.39
N SER A 469 -13.08 19.62 4.05
CA SER A 469 -11.86 19.14 3.40
C SER A 469 -11.03 18.25 4.30
N VAL A 470 -10.48 17.20 3.70
CA VAL A 470 -9.53 16.30 4.32
C VAL A 470 -8.11 16.78 3.96
N SER A 471 -7.71 17.90 4.54
CA SER A 471 -6.37 18.50 4.38
C SER A 471 -6.07 19.38 5.58
N SER A 472 -4.78 19.61 5.87
CA SER A 472 -4.41 20.61 6.89
C SER A 472 -4.74 22.01 6.42
N VAL A 473 -5.09 22.86 7.37
CA VAL A 473 -5.44 24.27 7.14
C VAL A 473 -4.39 25.21 7.75
N THR A 474 -4.15 26.32 7.07
CA THR A 474 -3.29 27.39 7.59
C THR A 474 -4.10 28.38 8.43
N GLN A 475 -3.42 29.17 9.26
CA GLN A 475 -4.06 30.22 10.06
C GLN A 475 -4.83 31.21 9.20
N GLU A 476 -4.23 31.66 8.09
CA GLU A 476 -4.88 32.58 7.14
C GLU A 476 -6.15 31.99 6.53
N LYS A 477 -6.12 30.69 6.21
CA LYS A 477 -7.28 30.00 5.65
C LYS A 477 -8.40 29.87 6.69
N LEU A 478 -8.07 29.54 7.95
CA LEU A 478 -9.07 29.45 9.03
C LEU A 478 -9.76 30.80 9.27
N GLU A 479 -8.98 31.90 9.30
CA GLU A 479 -9.54 33.24 9.47
C GLU A 479 -10.44 33.61 8.28
N ALA A 480 -10.03 33.32 7.05
CA ALA A 480 -10.85 33.54 5.86
C ALA A 480 -12.17 32.76 5.89
N LEU A 481 -12.14 31.49 6.34
CA LEU A 481 -13.32 30.64 6.50
C LEU A 481 -14.27 31.19 7.58
N TYR A 482 -13.72 31.71 8.68
CA TYR A 482 -14.52 32.37 9.71
C TYR A 482 -15.26 33.60 9.14
N GLN A 483 -14.52 34.46 8.44
CA GLN A 483 -15.14 35.68 7.83
C GLN A 483 -16.18 35.33 6.78
N GLU A 484 -16.05 34.22 6.08
CA GLU A 484 -17.04 33.73 5.11
C GLU A 484 -18.26 33.16 5.81
N ALA A 485 -18.09 32.37 6.87
CA ALA A 485 -19.16 31.74 7.64
C ALA A 485 -19.96 32.71 8.49
N ALA A 486 -19.36 33.82 8.90
CA ALA A 486 -19.98 34.84 9.75
C ALA A 486 -20.93 35.79 9.00
N LYS A 487 -20.88 35.77 7.65
CA LYS A 487 -21.80 36.59 6.80
C LYS A 487 -23.22 36.07 6.86
#